data_bc580a162bc0d1df93f731a3441192b0
#
_entry.id   bc580a162bc0d1df93f731a3441192b0
#
_cell.length_a   1.000
_cell.length_b   1.000
_cell.length_c   1.000
_cell.angle_alpha   90.00
_cell.angle_beta   90.00
_cell.angle_gamma   90.00
#
_symmetry.space_group_name_H-M   'P 1'
#
loop_
_entity.id
_entity.type
_entity.pdbx_description
1 polymer ?
#
loop_
_entity_poly.entity_id
_entity_poly.type
_entity_poly.pdbx_seq_one_letter_code
_entity_poly.pdbx_strand_id
1 'polypeptide(L)'
;GSGAVKELAKQTAELLNGRKAECEVYPTQIAFNVLPHIDKFLDNGYTKEEMKMNWETVKIFGDEDIKVSATCVRVPVFYGHSEAIQIETSAHISENEARELLRSANGVTIMDERRDGGYPTAVLEATGEDSVFVGRIRQDLSLSNGLSLWVVSDNLRKGAALNSVQIAEELIKNHIN
;
A
#
# COMPACT_ATOMS: atom_id res chain seq x y z
N GLY A 1 -6.68 11.56 -6.31
CA GLY A 1 -7.47 11.76 -7.53
C GLY A 1 -6.75 12.58 -8.58
N SER A 2 -7.40 12.86 -9.70
CA SER A 2 -6.78 13.54 -10.86
C SER A 2 -6.17 14.92 -10.54
N GLY A 3 -6.76 15.66 -9.59
CA GLY A 3 -6.21 16.94 -9.13
C GLY A 3 -4.82 16.80 -8.50
N ALA A 4 -4.63 15.82 -7.66
CA ALA A 4 -3.35 15.55 -6.99
C ALA A 4 -2.25 15.18 -8.01
N VAL A 5 -2.58 14.36 -9.01
CA VAL A 5 -1.64 14.01 -10.09
C VAL A 5 -1.25 15.24 -10.92
N LYS A 6 -2.21 16.09 -11.27
CA LYS A 6 -1.96 17.33 -12.02
C LYS A 6 -1.10 18.30 -11.22
N GLU A 7 -1.35 18.46 -9.92
CA GLU A 7 -0.56 19.32 -9.06
C GLU A 7 0.87 18.83 -8.92
N LEU A 8 1.10 17.51 -8.71
CA LEU A 8 2.44 16.94 -8.70
C LEU A 8 3.19 17.23 -10.00
N ALA A 9 2.55 17.04 -11.15
CA ALA A 9 3.15 17.32 -12.46
C ALA A 9 3.49 18.82 -12.61
N LYS A 10 2.54 19.72 -12.27
CA LYS A 10 2.73 21.18 -12.31
C LYS A 10 3.89 21.60 -11.43
N GLN A 11 3.88 21.21 -10.15
CA GLN A 11 4.95 21.56 -9.20
C GLN A 11 6.32 21.06 -9.67
N THR A 12 6.38 19.83 -10.20
CA THR A 12 7.63 19.26 -10.73
C THR A 12 8.17 20.13 -11.86
N ALA A 13 7.33 20.48 -12.84
CA ALA A 13 7.73 21.33 -13.96
C ALA A 13 8.16 22.74 -13.51
N GLU A 14 7.44 23.35 -12.58
CA GLU A 14 7.75 24.68 -12.07
C GLU A 14 9.09 24.71 -11.34
N LEU A 15 9.33 23.76 -10.44
CA LEU A 15 10.58 23.68 -9.69
C LEU A 15 11.80 23.41 -10.59
N LEU A 16 11.68 22.53 -11.59
CA LEU A 16 12.74 22.29 -12.56
C LEU A 16 13.06 23.52 -13.44
N ASN A 17 12.10 24.45 -13.58
CA ASN A 17 12.29 25.72 -14.27
C ASN A 17 12.63 26.89 -13.34
N GLY A 18 13.01 26.62 -12.09
CA GLY A 18 13.40 27.65 -11.11
C GLY A 18 12.24 28.51 -10.60
N ARG A 19 11.00 28.03 -10.75
CA ARG A 19 9.79 28.71 -10.23
C ARG A 19 9.41 28.13 -8.88
N LYS A 20 8.57 28.83 -8.13
CA LYS A 20 8.00 28.35 -6.88
C LYS A 20 6.87 27.36 -7.16
N ALA A 21 6.79 26.31 -6.38
CA ALA A 21 5.65 25.41 -6.38
C ALA A 21 4.42 26.09 -5.72
N GLU A 22 3.27 25.96 -6.36
CA GLU A 22 1.97 26.38 -5.81
C GLU A 22 1.25 25.16 -5.25
N CYS A 23 0.57 25.30 -4.10
CA CYS A 23 -0.19 24.26 -3.43
C CYS A 23 -1.69 24.59 -3.53
N GLU A 24 -2.45 23.73 -4.22
CA GLU A 24 -3.90 23.87 -4.40
C GLU A 24 -4.66 22.68 -3.78
N VAL A 25 -4.13 21.47 -3.95
CA VAL A 25 -4.71 20.19 -3.48
C VAL A 25 -3.96 19.67 -2.25
N TYR A 26 -2.65 19.75 -2.27
CA TYR A 26 -1.82 19.33 -1.14
C TYR A 26 -1.62 20.48 -0.15
N PRO A 27 -1.51 20.17 1.16
CA PRO A 27 -1.28 21.20 2.18
C PRO A 27 0.09 21.88 2.08
N THR A 28 1.04 21.21 1.40
CA THR A 28 2.39 21.72 1.14
C THR A 28 2.96 21.05 -0.12
N GLN A 29 4.13 21.51 -0.57
CA GLN A 29 4.80 20.98 -1.75
C GLN A 29 4.95 19.45 -1.67
N ILE A 30 4.45 18.74 -2.71
CA ILE A 30 4.62 17.31 -2.87
C ILE A 30 5.76 16.95 -3.82
N ALA A 31 6.00 17.74 -4.86
CA ALA A 31 7.09 17.47 -5.79
C ALA A 31 8.45 17.46 -5.07
N PHE A 32 9.21 16.37 -5.26
CA PHE A 32 10.50 16.12 -4.58
C PHE A 32 10.42 16.09 -3.06
N ASN A 33 9.26 15.75 -2.49
CA ASN A 33 9.02 15.76 -1.06
C ASN A 33 8.19 14.55 -0.62
N VAL A 34 8.14 14.31 0.70
CA VAL A 34 7.36 13.24 1.35
C VAL A 34 6.50 13.87 2.42
N LEU A 35 5.18 13.61 2.39
CA LEU A 35 4.23 14.24 3.30
C LEU A 35 3.59 13.17 4.21
N PRO A 36 3.91 13.12 5.51
CA PRO A 36 3.30 12.19 6.47
C PRO A 36 1.90 12.69 6.90
N HIS A 37 1.03 12.91 5.92
CA HIS A 37 -0.30 13.48 6.15
C HIS A 37 -1.25 13.08 5.02
N ILE A 38 -2.24 12.23 5.34
CA ILE A 38 -3.34 11.87 4.44
C ILE A 38 -4.64 12.01 5.20
N ASP A 39 -5.59 12.82 4.66
CA ASP A 39 -6.86 13.19 5.29
C ASP A 39 -6.63 14.06 6.55
N LYS A 40 -7.66 14.33 7.33
CA LYS A 40 -7.60 15.21 8.49
C LYS A 40 -7.09 14.53 9.75
N PHE A 41 -6.44 15.29 10.61
CA PHE A 41 -6.05 14.82 11.93
C PHE A 41 -7.26 14.61 12.85
N LEU A 42 -7.16 13.60 13.69
CA LEU A 42 -8.08 13.29 14.77
C LEU A 42 -7.47 13.68 16.12
N ASP A 43 -8.29 13.70 17.16
CA ASP A 43 -7.88 14.13 18.51
C ASP A 43 -6.82 13.22 19.15
N ASN A 44 -6.69 11.99 18.68
CA ASN A 44 -5.68 11.03 19.11
C ASN A 44 -4.30 11.18 18.43
N GLY A 45 -4.15 12.20 17.56
CA GLY A 45 -2.90 12.48 16.84
C GLY A 45 -2.71 11.69 15.54
N TYR A 46 -3.57 10.72 15.25
CA TYR A 46 -3.59 10.01 13.98
C TYR A 46 -4.38 10.76 12.92
N THR A 47 -4.09 10.52 11.65
CA THR A 47 -5.00 10.96 10.59
C THR A 47 -6.16 9.98 10.43
N LYS A 48 -7.25 10.43 9.82
CA LYS A 48 -8.39 9.56 9.52
C LYS A 48 -7.99 8.38 8.64
N GLU A 49 -7.07 8.57 7.69
CA GLU A 49 -6.58 7.50 6.82
C GLU A 49 -5.82 6.42 7.62
N GLU A 50 -4.99 6.81 8.58
CA GLU A 50 -4.30 5.89 9.46
C GLU A 50 -5.27 5.08 10.33
N MET A 51 -6.30 5.73 10.85
CA MET A 51 -7.34 5.04 11.61
C MET A 51 -8.20 4.12 10.74
N LYS A 52 -8.39 4.43 9.46
CA LYS A 52 -9.02 3.49 8.52
C LYS A 52 -8.22 2.19 8.38
N MET A 53 -6.89 2.27 8.30
CA MET A 53 -6.06 1.07 8.28
C MET A 53 -6.32 0.17 9.50
N ASN A 54 -6.45 0.77 10.68
CA ASN A 54 -6.79 0.03 11.89
C ASN A 54 -8.21 -0.57 11.83
N TRP A 55 -9.22 0.27 11.63
CA TRP A 55 -10.63 -0.16 11.69
C TRP A 55 -11.00 -1.14 10.58
N GLU A 56 -10.52 -0.90 9.37
CA GLU A 56 -10.86 -1.74 8.22
C GLU A 56 -10.14 -3.09 8.28
N THR A 57 -8.91 -3.14 8.76
CA THR A 57 -8.20 -4.41 8.96
C THR A 57 -8.94 -5.30 9.97
N VAL A 58 -9.26 -4.78 11.14
CA VAL A 58 -10.04 -5.50 12.16
C VAL A 58 -11.39 -5.98 11.58
N LYS A 59 -12.08 -5.11 10.86
CA LYS A 59 -13.38 -5.43 10.25
C LYS A 59 -13.28 -6.53 9.18
N ILE A 60 -12.28 -6.45 8.29
CA ILE A 60 -12.11 -7.39 7.17
C ILE A 60 -11.73 -8.78 7.69
N PHE A 61 -10.83 -8.85 8.66
CA PHE A 61 -10.46 -10.12 9.28
C PHE A 61 -11.51 -10.66 10.25
N GLY A 62 -12.43 -9.82 10.74
CA GLY A 62 -13.41 -10.20 11.75
C GLY A 62 -12.76 -10.56 13.09
N ASP A 63 -11.64 -9.97 13.39
CA ASP A 63 -10.80 -10.27 14.55
C ASP A 63 -10.40 -8.97 15.28
N GLU A 64 -10.95 -8.78 16.47
CA GLU A 64 -10.70 -7.59 17.29
C GLU A 64 -9.35 -7.63 18.02
N ASP A 65 -8.69 -8.78 18.07
CA ASP A 65 -7.39 -8.94 18.70
C ASP A 65 -6.22 -8.49 17.80
N ILE A 66 -6.48 -8.31 16.48
CA ILE A 66 -5.48 -7.79 15.55
C ILE A 66 -5.14 -6.35 15.91
N LYS A 67 -3.87 -6.11 16.23
CA LYS A 67 -3.34 -4.78 16.52
C LYS A 67 -2.69 -4.18 15.28
N VAL A 68 -3.15 -3.00 14.90
CA VAL A 68 -2.66 -2.29 13.71
C VAL A 68 -2.19 -0.90 14.10
N SER A 69 -0.99 -0.55 13.65
CA SER A 69 -0.48 0.82 13.70
C SER A 69 0.05 1.20 12.32
N ALA A 70 -0.36 2.34 11.81
CA ALA A 70 0.02 2.79 10.49
C ALA A 70 0.47 4.25 10.52
N THR A 71 1.41 4.59 9.64
CA THR A 71 1.72 5.96 9.26
C THR A 71 1.49 6.10 7.76
N CYS A 72 0.53 6.94 7.39
CA CYS A 72 0.17 7.14 5.99
C CYS A 72 0.93 8.32 5.42
N VAL A 73 1.66 8.06 4.34
CA VAL A 73 2.58 9.02 3.73
C VAL A 73 2.27 9.20 2.25
N ARG A 74 2.22 10.44 1.78
CA ARG A 74 2.22 10.74 0.34
C ARG A 74 3.65 10.86 -0.17
N VAL A 75 3.92 10.14 -1.24
CA VAL A 75 5.18 10.19 -1.97
C VAL A 75 4.96 10.76 -3.38
N PRO A 76 5.97 11.36 -4.02
CA PRO A 76 5.83 12.05 -5.30
C PRO A 76 5.80 11.06 -6.49
N VAL A 77 4.85 10.14 -6.47
CA VAL A 77 4.58 9.18 -7.54
C VAL A 77 3.18 9.43 -8.12
N PHE A 78 2.99 9.14 -9.40
CA PHE A 78 1.72 9.40 -10.08
C PHE A 78 0.68 8.31 -9.81
N TYR A 79 1.09 7.07 -9.65
CA TYR A 79 0.22 5.90 -9.57
C TYR A 79 0.70 4.90 -8.54
N GLY A 80 -0.25 4.09 -8.06
CA GLY A 80 -0.02 2.94 -7.21
C GLY A 80 0.10 3.25 -5.73
N HIS A 81 -0.08 2.21 -4.93
CA HIS A 81 0.25 2.18 -3.50
C HIS A 81 1.53 1.40 -3.27
N SER A 82 2.27 1.78 -2.26
CA SER A 82 3.46 1.08 -1.79
C SER A 82 3.40 1.01 -0.27
N GLU A 83 3.60 -0.18 0.28
CA GLU A 83 3.45 -0.45 1.71
C GLU A 83 4.65 -1.23 2.23
N ALA A 84 5.31 -0.70 3.25
CA ALA A 84 6.26 -1.44 4.06
C ALA A 84 5.49 -2.04 5.23
N ILE A 85 5.26 -3.35 5.19
CA ILE A 85 4.44 -4.05 6.18
C ILE A 85 5.34 -4.85 7.10
N GLN A 86 5.11 -4.72 8.40
CA GLN A 86 5.67 -5.58 9.43
C GLN A 86 4.51 -6.32 10.09
N ILE A 87 4.62 -7.62 10.20
CA ILE A 87 3.64 -8.47 10.85
C ILE A 87 4.30 -9.29 11.95
N GLU A 88 3.60 -9.45 13.05
CA GLU A 88 3.93 -10.40 14.09
C GLU A 88 2.85 -11.48 14.13
N THR A 89 3.26 -12.73 14.01
CA THR A 89 2.37 -13.89 13.98
C THR A 89 2.40 -14.63 15.32
N SER A 90 1.34 -15.35 15.64
CA SER A 90 1.26 -16.15 16.90
C SER A 90 2.27 -17.30 16.94
N ALA A 91 2.69 -17.79 15.77
CA ALA A 91 3.73 -18.82 15.65
C ALA A 91 4.76 -18.37 14.61
N HIS A 92 5.97 -18.88 14.73
CA HIS A 92 7.03 -18.57 13.77
C HIS A 92 6.66 -19.07 12.37
N ILE A 93 6.83 -18.18 11.37
CA ILE A 93 6.71 -18.49 9.94
C ILE A 93 8.04 -18.09 9.29
N SER A 94 8.69 -19.04 8.64
CA SER A 94 9.92 -18.76 7.92
C SER A 94 9.66 -17.96 6.63
N GLU A 95 10.68 -17.28 6.10
CA GLU A 95 10.60 -16.57 4.82
C GLU A 95 10.12 -17.48 3.66
N ASN A 96 10.55 -18.74 3.66
CA ASN A 96 10.18 -19.68 2.60
C ASN A 96 8.71 -20.10 2.73
N GLU A 97 8.24 -20.41 3.91
CA GLU A 97 6.82 -20.69 4.17
C GLU A 97 5.95 -19.50 3.78
N ALA A 98 6.36 -18.28 4.15
CA ALA A 98 5.65 -17.07 3.75
C ALA A 98 5.58 -16.89 2.21
N ARG A 99 6.68 -17.19 1.49
CA ARG A 99 6.69 -17.18 0.01
C ARG A 99 5.74 -18.20 -0.58
N GLU A 100 5.73 -19.44 -0.06
CA GLU A 100 4.82 -20.48 -0.55
C GLU A 100 3.35 -20.14 -0.29
N LEU A 101 3.02 -19.65 0.89
CA LEU A 101 1.66 -19.17 1.22
C LEU A 101 1.21 -18.05 0.27
N LEU A 102 2.06 -17.08 0.04
CA LEU A 102 1.74 -15.94 -0.84
C LEU A 102 1.66 -16.35 -2.32
N ARG A 103 2.47 -17.32 -2.78
CA ARG A 103 2.36 -17.86 -4.15
C ARG A 103 1.04 -18.59 -4.40
N SER A 104 0.49 -19.21 -3.38
CA SER A 104 -0.80 -19.91 -3.47
C SER A 104 -1.99 -18.97 -3.34
N ALA A 105 -1.78 -17.73 -2.93
CA ALA A 105 -2.85 -16.75 -2.71
C ALA A 105 -3.34 -16.16 -4.04
N ASN A 106 -4.67 -16.13 -4.21
CA ASN A 106 -5.30 -15.58 -5.40
C ASN A 106 -5.02 -14.07 -5.52
N GLY A 107 -4.63 -13.63 -6.72
CA GLY A 107 -4.39 -12.21 -6.99
C GLY A 107 -3.10 -11.66 -6.40
N VAL A 108 -2.19 -12.52 -5.93
CA VAL A 108 -0.87 -12.16 -5.43
C VAL A 108 0.21 -12.65 -6.38
N THR A 109 1.18 -11.81 -6.66
CA THR A 109 2.36 -12.13 -7.47
C THR A 109 3.62 -11.85 -6.65
N ILE A 110 4.50 -12.85 -6.53
CA ILE A 110 5.78 -12.71 -5.82
C ILE A 110 6.86 -12.23 -6.78
N MET A 111 7.53 -11.13 -6.39
CA MET A 111 8.74 -10.63 -7.02
C MET A 111 9.78 -10.34 -5.92
N ASP A 112 10.55 -11.37 -5.54
CA ASP A 112 11.40 -11.35 -4.35
C ASP A 112 12.77 -12.00 -4.63
N GLU A 113 13.51 -11.42 -5.57
CA GLU A 113 14.89 -11.82 -5.85
C GLU A 113 15.87 -10.94 -5.09
N ARG A 114 16.90 -11.54 -4.49
CA ARG A 114 17.93 -10.83 -3.73
C ARG A 114 19.03 -10.30 -4.67
N ARG A 115 18.62 -9.42 -5.59
CA ARG A 115 19.49 -8.69 -6.53
C ARG A 115 18.96 -7.28 -6.76
N ASP A 116 19.76 -6.46 -7.41
CA ASP A 116 19.35 -5.12 -7.81
C ASP A 116 18.11 -5.19 -8.73
N GLY A 117 17.07 -4.43 -8.39
CA GLY A 117 15.79 -4.44 -9.12
C GLY A 117 14.94 -5.71 -8.95
N GLY A 118 15.31 -6.66 -8.10
CA GLY A 118 14.59 -7.92 -7.86
C GLY A 118 13.37 -7.78 -6.93
N TYR A 119 12.73 -6.64 -6.89
CA TYR A 119 11.57 -6.29 -6.06
C TYR A 119 10.56 -5.47 -6.86
N PRO A 120 9.27 -5.51 -6.51
CA PRO A 120 8.26 -4.78 -7.23
C PRO A 120 8.24 -3.29 -6.84
N THR A 121 7.86 -2.45 -7.82
CA THR A 121 7.60 -1.02 -7.62
C THR A 121 6.19 -0.67 -8.07
N ALA A 122 5.61 0.39 -7.49
CA ALA A 122 4.26 0.80 -7.82
C ALA A 122 4.13 1.26 -9.29
N VAL A 123 5.17 1.89 -9.81
CA VAL A 123 5.14 2.50 -11.16
C VAL A 123 5.40 1.48 -12.26
N LEU A 124 6.37 0.57 -12.07
CA LEU A 124 6.78 -0.35 -13.13
C LEU A 124 5.96 -1.64 -13.15
N GLU A 125 5.74 -2.24 -11.99
CA GLU A 125 5.10 -3.56 -11.91
C GLU A 125 3.60 -3.48 -11.60
N ALA A 126 3.17 -2.56 -10.73
CA ALA A 126 1.78 -2.57 -10.26
C ALA A 126 0.82 -1.75 -11.13
N THR A 127 1.29 -0.67 -11.75
CA THR A 127 0.40 0.22 -12.53
C THR A 127 -0.20 -0.50 -13.75
N GLY A 128 -1.54 -0.55 -13.82
CA GLY A 128 -2.29 -1.21 -14.88
C GLY A 128 -2.51 -2.71 -14.66
N GLU A 129 -1.91 -3.29 -13.60
CA GLU A 129 -2.02 -4.71 -13.29
C GLU A 129 -3.11 -4.99 -12.24
N ASP A 130 -3.65 -6.21 -12.29
CA ASP A 130 -4.71 -6.67 -11.39
C ASP A 130 -4.17 -7.30 -10.10
N SER A 131 -2.92 -7.72 -10.13
CA SER A 131 -2.25 -8.39 -9.00
C SER A 131 -1.79 -7.40 -7.94
N VAL A 132 -1.73 -7.89 -6.70
CA VAL A 132 -0.91 -7.32 -5.64
C VAL A 132 0.46 -7.96 -5.72
N PHE A 133 1.51 -7.15 -5.85
CA PHE A 133 2.88 -7.63 -5.93
C PHE A 133 3.55 -7.58 -4.57
N VAL A 134 4.20 -8.66 -4.19
CA VAL A 134 4.89 -8.80 -2.89
C VAL A 134 6.34 -9.17 -3.11
N GLY A 135 7.22 -8.46 -2.43
CA GLY A 135 8.64 -8.72 -2.41
C GLY A 135 9.29 -8.30 -1.10
N ARG A 136 10.62 -8.36 -1.06
CA ARG A 136 11.39 -8.01 0.13
C ARG A 136 10.96 -8.79 1.38
N ILE A 137 10.56 -10.06 1.19
CA ILE A 137 10.12 -10.96 2.25
C ILE A 137 11.34 -11.36 3.08
N ARG A 138 11.32 -11.05 4.36
CA ARG A 138 12.43 -11.30 5.29
C ARG A 138 11.94 -11.41 6.73
N GLN A 139 12.71 -12.11 7.55
CA GLN A 139 12.48 -12.11 9.00
C GLN A 139 12.68 -10.70 9.57
N ASP A 140 11.84 -10.32 10.52
CA ASP A 140 12.06 -9.12 11.33
C ASP A 140 13.16 -9.42 12.35
N LEU A 141 14.14 -8.54 12.44
CA LEU A 141 15.26 -8.73 13.37
C LEU A 141 14.92 -8.37 14.82
N SER A 142 13.79 -7.69 15.04
CA SER A 142 13.36 -7.21 16.34
C SER A 142 12.33 -8.13 17.03
N LEU A 143 11.70 -9.03 16.27
CA LEU A 143 10.64 -9.92 16.73
C LEU A 143 10.93 -11.37 16.33
N SER A 144 10.75 -12.31 17.27
CA SER A 144 10.99 -13.73 17.03
C SER A 144 10.03 -14.34 16.01
N ASN A 145 8.80 -13.85 15.94
CA ASN A 145 7.75 -14.29 15.02
C ASN A 145 7.40 -13.21 14.00
N GLY A 146 8.33 -12.29 13.74
CA GLY A 146 8.12 -11.15 12.87
C GLY A 146 8.54 -11.41 11.44
N LEU A 147 7.75 -10.89 10.48
CA LEU A 147 8.08 -10.81 9.07
C LEU A 147 7.95 -9.38 8.57
N SER A 148 8.83 -8.98 7.66
CA SER A 148 8.75 -7.73 6.92
C SER A 148 8.49 -8.02 5.44
N LEU A 149 7.58 -7.27 4.86
CA LEU A 149 7.15 -7.38 3.46
C LEU A 149 7.20 -6.01 2.78
N TRP A 150 7.36 -6.02 1.48
CA TRP A 150 7.12 -4.88 0.62
C TRP A 150 6.00 -5.21 -0.34
N VAL A 151 4.93 -4.41 -0.35
CA VAL A 151 3.72 -4.68 -1.12
C VAL A 151 3.42 -3.48 -2.00
N VAL A 152 3.08 -3.72 -3.25
CA VAL A 152 2.64 -2.68 -4.19
C VAL A 152 1.41 -3.13 -4.97
N SER A 153 0.52 -2.20 -5.29
CA SER A 153 -0.67 -2.48 -6.08
C SER A 153 -1.13 -1.24 -6.85
N ASP A 154 -1.90 -1.46 -7.92
CA ASP A 154 -2.59 -0.38 -8.61
C ASP A 154 -3.75 0.13 -7.74
N ASN A 155 -3.70 1.41 -7.40
CA ASN A 155 -4.67 2.04 -6.50
C ASN A 155 -6.06 2.27 -7.13
N LEU A 156 -6.18 2.25 -8.46
CA LEU A 156 -7.44 2.40 -9.17
C LEU A 156 -8.09 1.06 -9.48
N ARG A 157 -7.28 0.03 -9.72
CA ARG A 157 -7.74 -1.33 -10.02
C ARG A 157 -7.96 -2.12 -8.71
N LYS A 158 -6.92 -2.70 -8.15
CA LYS A 158 -7.00 -3.51 -6.93
C LYS A 158 -7.43 -2.70 -5.71
N GLY A 159 -7.01 -1.47 -5.61
CA GLY A 159 -7.43 -0.57 -4.52
C GLY A 159 -8.86 -0.03 -4.63
N ALA A 160 -9.57 -0.22 -5.76
CA ALA A 160 -10.91 0.34 -5.94
C ALA A 160 -11.80 -0.52 -6.88
N ALA A 161 -11.83 -0.21 -8.18
CA ALA A 161 -12.83 -0.73 -9.12
C ALA A 161 -12.76 -2.25 -9.29
N LEU A 162 -11.59 -2.81 -9.52
CA LEU A 162 -11.41 -4.24 -9.71
C LEU A 162 -11.78 -5.03 -8.45
N ASN A 163 -11.39 -4.56 -7.29
CA ASN A 163 -11.68 -5.23 -6.03
C ASN A 163 -13.19 -5.34 -5.78
N SER A 164 -13.96 -4.31 -6.14
CA SER A 164 -15.42 -4.34 -6.05
C SER A 164 -16.04 -5.41 -6.96
N VAL A 165 -15.50 -5.58 -8.18
CA VAL A 165 -15.92 -6.64 -9.10
C VAL A 165 -15.58 -8.03 -8.55
N GLN A 166 -14.35 -8.21 -8.07
CA GLN A 166 -13.91 -9.49 -7.50
C GLN A 166 -14.71 -9.89 -6.26
N ILE A 167 -15.10 -8.94 -5.40
CA ILE A 167 -16.01 -9.20 -4.28
C ILE A 167 -17.37 -9.66 -4.79
N ALA A 168 -17.93 -9.03 -5.83
CA ALA A 168 -19.19 -9.43 -6.40
C ALA A 168 -19.13 -10.83 -7.03
N GLU A 169 -18.06 -11.16 -7.74
CA GLU A 169 -17.83 -12.51 -8.29
C GLU A 169 -17.75 -13.57 -7.20
N GLU A 170 -17.06 -13.28 -6.10
CA GLU A 170 -16.96 -14.20 -4.96
C GLU A 170 -18.32 -14.42 -4.27
N LEU A 171 -19.10 -13.35 -4.10
CA LEU A 171 -20.45 -13.44 -3.57
C LEU A 171 -21.36 -14.30 -4.46
N ILE A 172 -21.35 -14.09 -5.76
CA ILE A 172 -22.14 -14.86 -6.72
C ILE A 172 -21.73 -16.33 -6.69
N LYS A 173 -20.43 -16.62 -6.67
CA LYS A 173 -19.90 -17.99 -6.72
C LYS A 173 -20.18 -18.80 -5.47
N ASN A 174 -20.10 -18.18 -4.28
CA ASN A 174 -20.05 -18.93 -3.01
C ASN A 174 -21.19 -18.59 -2.04
N HIS A 175 -21.95 -17.53 -2.25
CA HIS A 175 -22.93 -17.04 -1.28
C HIS A 175 -24.31 -16.72 -1.84
N ILE A 176 -24.47 -16.61 -3.17
CA ILE A 176 -25.76 -16.33 -3.82
C ILE A 176 -26.12 -17.54 -4.68
N ASN A 177 -27.18 -18.28 -4.27
CA ASN A 177 -27.80 -19.39 -5.03
C ASN A 177 -28.94 -18.88 -5.90
#